data_a4acab7253f0e824a8ad079118223baf
#
_entry.id   a4acab7253f0e824a8ad079118223baf
#
_cell.length_a   1.000
_cell.length_b   1.000
_cell.length_c   1.000
_cell.angle_alpha   90.00
_cell.angle_beta   90.00
_cell.angle_gamma   90.00
#
_symmetry.space_group_name_H-M   'P 1'
#
loop_
_entity.id
_entity.type
_entity.pdbx_description
1 polymer ?
#
loop_
_entity_poly.entity_id
_entity_poly.type
_entity_poly.pdbx_seq_one_letter_code
_entity_poly.pdbx_strand_id
1 'polypeptide(L)'
;MTTGWHERGEATLAAVSVARYGERDGVIAGLSATLGVAAQTLRREAAAVRFLRDDFDGPGELGSRLRLAPMASVEFIARWQRHDRQGALVAARRVADGELSVRAIAQAERAARSSGADQPSPDRRADQVFREAVAASFAAIGGKVERYVVGGFAVPFDLCWWVHPRWPVFVIIVGPYGDRERYDGRRVDWCLRAHFHSRQSEALIVLAEPGALASYEAFRDRNGLSFDVIASTTGRFGIGAGQDVRSVSRGRWSQAIVPCAV
;
A
#
# COMPACT_ATOMS: atom_id res chain seq x y z
N MET A 1 -9.01 22.38 -32.81
CA MET A 1 -7.83 22.59 -31.94
C MET A 1 -7.62 21.32 -31.14
N THR A 2 -6.50 20.64 -31.30
CA THR A 2 -6.18 19.42 -30.54
C THR A 2 -5.74 19.86 -29.15
N THR A 3 -6.58 19.65 -28.17
CA THR A 3 -6.30 19.90 -26.75
C THR A 3 -5.07 19.07 -26.32
N GLY A 4 -4.12 19.71 -25.65
CA GLY A 4 -2.89 19.02 -25.18
C GLY A 4 -3.22 17.93 -24.14
N TRP A 5 -2.30 17.00 -23.92
CA TRP A 5 -2.48 15.93 -22.94
C TRP A 5 -2.75 16.45 -21.51
N HIS A 6 -2.08 17.57 -21.15
CA HIS A 6 -2.24 18.17 -19.83
C HIS A 6 -3.65 18.74 -19.64
N GLU A 7 -4.20 19.47 -20.62
CA GLU A 7 -5.54 20.03 -20.57
C GLU A 7 -6.61 18.93 -20.49
N ARG A 8 -6.45 17.85 -21.27
CA ARG A 8 -7.36 16.69 -21.16
C ARG A 8 -7.27 16.00 -19.82
N GLY A 9 -6.08 15.87 -19.27
CA GLY A 9 -5.85 15.32 -17.94
C GLY A 9 -6.52 16.17 -16.83
N GLU A 10 -6.40 17.49 -16.91
CA GLU A 10 -7.08 18.44 -16.02
C GLU A 10 -8.60 18.32 -16.10
N ALA A 11 -9.17 18.32 -17.31
CA ALA A 11 -10.59 18.15 -17.52
C ALA A 11 -11.10 16.81 -16.97
N THR A 12 -10.31 15.74 -17.18
CA THR A 12 -10.63 14.40 -16.66
C THR A 12 -10.61 14.38 -15.11
N LEU A 13 -9.59 14.98 -14.48
CA LEU A 13 -9.53 15.08 -13.02
C LEU A 13 -10.71 15.88 -12.45
N ALA A 14 -11.01 17.03 -13.05
CA ALA A 14 -12.13 17.85 -12.62
C ALA A 14 -13.46 17.08 -12.69
N ALA A 15 -13.74 16.41 -13.82
CA ALA A 15 -14.95 15.63 -14.00
C ALA A 15 -15.06 14.44 -13.03
N VAL A 16 -13.95 13.74 -12.78
CA VAL A 16 -13.91 12.59 -11.85
C VAL A 16 -14.03 13.05 -10.39
N SER A 17 -13.55 14.25 -10.05
CA SER A 17 -13.62 14.77 -8.67
C SER A 17 -15.04 15.03 -8.18
N VAL A 18 -15.96 15.37 -9.07
CA VAL A 18 -17.38 15.63 -8.76
C VAL A 18 -18.26 14.39 -8.94
N ALA A 19 -17.73 13.31 -9.51
CA ALA A 19 -18.46 12.06 -9.73
C ALA A 19 -18.64 11.29 -8.41
N ARG A 20 -19.84 10.72 -8.22
CA ARG A 20 -20.12 9.84 -7.08
C ARG A 20 -19.30 8.55 -7.15
N TYR A 21 -19.16 7.89 -6.00
CA TYR A 21 -18.50 6.57 -5.95
C TYR A 21 -19.25 5.58 -6.87
N GLY A 22 -18.51 4.93 -7.77
CA GLY A 22 -19.05 4.01 -8.77
C GLY A 22 -19.37 4.64 -10.13
N GLU A 23 -19.51 5.97 -10.26
CA GLU A 23 -19.84 6.65 -11.52
C GLU A 23 -18.58 7.05 -12.33
N ARG A 24 -17.41 7.02 -11.73
CA ARG A 24 -16.14 7.51 -12.32
C ARG A 24 -15.82 6.89 -13.67
N ASP A 25 -16.03 5.59 -13.81
CA ASP A 25 -15.78 4.91 -15.09
C ASP A 25 -16.74 5.34 -16.19
N GLY A 26 -18.00 5.58 -15.85
CA GLY A 26 -19.00 6.14 -16.78
C GLY A 26 -18.65 7.56 -17.22
N VAL A 27 -18.17 8.42 -16.30
CA VAL A 27 -17.69 9.77 -16.61
C VAL A 27 -16.51 9.74 -17.57
N ILE A 28 -15.53 8.87 -17.32
CA ILE A 28 -14.36 8.71 -18.20
C ILE A 28 -14.77 8.16 -19.57
N ALA A 29 -15.73 7.23 -19.63
CA ALA A 29 -16.25 6.71 -20.89
C ALA A 29 -16.96 7.80 -21.71
N GLY A 30 -17.77 8.66 -21.05
CA GLY A 30 -18.39 9.80 -21.69
C GLY A 30 -17.39 10.81 -22.26
N LEU A 31 -16.37 11.17 -21.47
CA LEU A 31 -15.27 12.01 -21.94
C LEU A 31 -14.49 11.38 -23.10
N SER A 32 -14.25 10.07 -23.06
CA SER A 32 -13.59 9.32 -24.10
C SER A 32 -14.35 9.44 -25.43
N ALA A 33 -15.67 9.29 -25.41
CA ALA A 33 -16.53 9.45 -26.57
C ALA A 33 -16.51 10.90 -27.11
N THR A 34 -16.58 11.89 -26.21
CA THR A 34 -16.60 13.31 -26.56
C THR A 34 -15.28 13.79 -27.18
N LEU A 35 -14.16 13.35 -26.60
CA LEU A 35 -12.83 13.80 -27.00
C LEU A 35 -12.19 12.94 -28.13
N GLY A 36 -12.79 11.80 -28.44
CA GLY A 36 -12.22 10.83 -29.39
C GLY A 36 -10.89 10.22 -28.92
N VAL A 37 -10.68 10.15 -27.59
CA VAL A 37 -9.44 9.65 -26.96
C VAL A 37 -9.79 8.43 -26.11
N ALA A 38 -8.99 7.36 -26.23
CA ALA A 38 -9.24 6.15 -25.47
C ALA A 38 -9.32 6.41 -23.95
N ALA A 39 -10.28 5.82 -23.26
CA ALA A 39 -10.49 5.96 -21.81
C ALA A 39 -9.21 5.67 -21.00
N GLN A 40 -8.42 4.69 -21.41
CA GLN A 40 -7.14 4.37 -20.78
C GLN A 40 -6.11 5.51 -20.94
N THR A 41 -6.11 6.20 -22.08
CA THR A 41 -5.25 7.38 -22.28
C THR A 41 -5.66 8.52 -21.36
N LEU A 42 -6.96 8.80 -21.22
CA LEU A 42 -7.47 9.81 -20.27
C LEU A 42 -7.09 9.50 -18.82
N ARG A 43 -7.17 8.22 -18.41
CA ARG A 43 -6.73 7.81 -17.08
C ARG A 43 -5.24 8.06 -16.86
N ARG A 44 -4.40 7.80 -17.86
CA ARG A 44 -2.95 8.04 -17.80
C ARG A 44 -2.65 9.53 -17.75
N GLU A 45 -3.31 10.34 -18.58
CA GLU A 45 -3.18 11.80 -18.58
C GLU A 45 -3.59 12.39 -17.22
N ALA A 46 -4.71 11.96 -16.67
CA ALA A 46 -5.16 12.38 -15.34
C ALA A 46 -4.17 11.99 -14.23
N ALA A 47 -3.59 10.79 -14.31
CA ALA A 47 -2.59 10.35 -13.33
C ALA A 47 -1.29 11.17 -13.43
N ALA A 48 -0.83 11.51 -14.65
CA ALA A 48 0.33 12.35 -14.86
C ALA A 48 0.11 13.78 -14.35
N VAL A 49 -1.08 14.35 -14.59
CA VAL A 49 -1.45 15.68 -14.07
C VAL A 49 -1.51 15.67 -12.54
N ARG A 50 -2.13 14.66 -11.93
CA ARG A 50 -2.15 14.52 -10.47
C ARG A 50 -0.74 14.49 -9.89
N PHE A 51 0.13 13.69 -10.47
CA PHE A 51 1.54 13.62 -10.09
C PHE A 51 2.22 15.00 -10.14
N LEU A 52 2.01 15.78 -11.21
CA LEU A 52 2.58 17.12 -11.31
C LEU A 52 2.03 18.08 -10.25
N ARG A 53 0.74 17.97 -9.91
CA ARG A 53 0.13 18.76 -8.84
C ARG A 53 0.71 18.40 -7.46
N ASP A 54 0.79 17.10 -7.17
CA ASP A 54 1.17 16.63 -5.84
C ASP A 54 2.67 16.87 -5.54
N ASP A 55 3.54 16.77 -6.56
CA ASP A 55 4.99 16.78 -6.37
C ASP A 55 5.69 18.04 -6.91
N PHE A 56 5.08 18.80 -7.81
CA PHE A 56 5.69 19.94 -8.51
C PHE A 56 4.84 21.21 -8.55
N ASP A 57 3.70 21.27 -7.87
CA ASP A 57 2.79 22.43 -7.87
C ASP A 57 3.22 23.55 -6.88
N GLY A 58 4.50 23.61 -6.53
CA GLY A 58 5.09 24.73 -5.81
C GLY A 58 5.34 25.94 -6.73
N PRO A 59 5.74 27.09 -6.17
CA PRO A 59 6.03 28.33 -6.91
C PRO A 59 7.24 28.23 -7.86
N GLY A 60 7.62 27.03 -8.25
CA GLY A 60 8.77 26.73 -9.10
C GLY A 60 8.43 26.59 -10.56
N GLU A 61 9.34 27.05 -11.42
CA GLU A 61 9.26 26.97 -12.88
C GLU A 61 9.25 25.51 -13.41
N LEU A 62 9.75 24.55 -12.60
CA LEU A 62 9.92 23.17 -13.02
C LEU A 62 8.58 22.48 -13.38
N GLY A 63 7.55 22.63 -12.55
CA GLY A 63 6.23 22.07 -12.83
C GLY A 63 5.62 22.60 -14.11
N SER A 64 5.71 23.92 -14.33
CA SER A 64 5.22 24.59 -15.56
C SER A 64 5.93 24.07 -16.81
N ARG A 65 7.23 23.84 -16.74
CA ARG A 65 8.01 23.30 -17.86
C ARG A 65 7.72 21.82 -18.11
N LEU A 66 7.49 21.02 -17.07
CA LEU A 66 7.11 19.62 -17.22
C LEU A 66 5.72 19.44 -17.83
N ARG A 67 4.81 20.41 -17.69
CA ARG A 67 3.49 20.40 -18.36
C ARG A 67 3.62 20.49 -19.88
N LEU A 68 4.72 21.07 -20.38
CA LEU A 68 5.03 21.15 -21.82
C LEU A 68 5.78 19.92 -22.35
N ALA A 69 6.31 19.08 -21.45
CA ALA A 69 7.03 17.89 -21.83
C ALA A 69 6.08 16.79 -22.36
N PRO A 70 6.58 15.82 -23.14
CA PRO A 70 5.80 14.66 -23.52
C PRO A 70 5.26 13.92 -22.29
N MET A 71 3.95 13.57 -22.29
CA MET A 71 3.30 12.83 -21.18
C MET A 71 4.11 11.59 -20.74
N ALA A 72 4.63 10.85 -21.72
CA ALA A 72 5.42 9.65 -21.44
C ALA A 72 6.66 9.94 -20.57
N SER A 73 7.30 11.11 -20.74
CA SER A 73 8.43 11.52 -19.88
C SER A 73 7.97 11.74 -18.44
N VAL A 74 6.83 12.39 -18.25
CA VAL A 74 6.24 12.61 -16.92
C VAL A 74 5.87 11.28 -16.25
N GLU A 75 5.31 10.33 -16.99
CA GLU A 75 5.00 8.99 -16.49
C GLU A 75 6.26 8.23 -16.05
N PHE A 76 7.37 8.34 -16.77
CA PHE A 76 8.63 7.73 -16.37
C PHE A 76 9.20 8.38 -15.11
N ILE A 77 9.13 9.70 -14.97
CA ILE A 77 9.53 10.41 -13.75
C ILE A 77 8.68 9.95 -12.56
N ALA A 78 7.35 9.91 -12.71
CA ALA A 78 6.43 9.44 -11.68
C ALA A 78 6.70 7.99 -11.25
N ARG A 79 7.10 7.14 -12.20
CA ARG A 79 7.48 5.76 -11.93
C ARG A 79 8.81 5.66 -11.21
N TRP A 80 9.80 6.44 -11.65
CA TRP A 80 11.13 6.49 -11.05
C TRP A 80 11.08 6.99 -9.60
N GLN A 81 10.27 8.02 -9.32
CA GLN A 81 10.12 8.59 -7.98
C GLN A 81 9.70 7.57 -6.91
N ARG A 82 8.99 6.50 -7.29
CA ARG A 82 8.55 5.45 -6.38
C ARG A 82 9.70 4.64 -5.76
N HIS A 83 10.86 4.64 -6.38
CA HIS A 83 12.02 3.87 -5.93
C HIS A 83 13.28 4.71 -5.74
N ASP A 84 13.38 5.87 -6.41
CA ASP A 84 14.49 6.80 -6.25
C ASP A 84 13.99 8.24 -6.50
N ARG A 85 13.59 8.92 -5.42
CA ARG A 85 13.07 10.29 -5.49
C ARG A 85 14.12 11.29 -5.96
N GLN A 86 15.38 11.13 -5.53
CA GLN A 86 16.44 12.06 -5.88
C GLN A 86 16.83 11.95 -7.36
N GLY A 87 16.99 10.73 -7.87
CA GLY A 87 17.25 10.49 -9.28
C GLY A 87 16.09 10.96 -10.16
N ALA A 88 14.85 10.75 -9.74
CA ALA A 88 13.67 11.25 -10.45
C ALA A 88 13.64 12.79 -10.54
N LEU A 89 14.02 13.50 -9.45
CA LEU A 89 14.08 14.97 -9.44
C LEU A 89 15.16 15.49 -10.40
N VAL A 90 16.34 14.86 -10.45
CA VAL A 90 17.40 15.19 -11.39
C VAL A 90 16.91 14.96 -12.83
N ALA A 91 16.27 13.81 -13.09
CA ALA A 91 15.71 13.49 -14.41
C ALA A 91 14.60 14.47 -14.81
N ALA A 92 13.74 14.90 -13.88
CA ALA A 92 12.69 15.89 -14.12
C ALA A 92 13.27 17.23 -14.60
N ARG A 93 14.33 17.73 -13.98
CA ARG A 93 15.02 18.95 -14.40
C ARG A 93 15.55 18.81 -15.83
N ARG A 94 16.25 17.73 -16.13
CA ARG A 94 16.81 17.47 -17.45
C ARG A 94 15.74 17.29 -18.54
N VAL A 95 14.58 16.71 -18.20
CA VAL A 95 13.43 16.66 -19.12
C VAL A 95 12.85 18.04 -19.35
N ALA A 96 12.70 18.85 -18.29
CA ALA A 96 12.23 20.23 -18.41
C ALA A 96 13.18 21.11 -19.23
N ASP A 97 14.49 20.83 -19.19
CA ASP A 97 15.52 21.50 -19.96
C ASP A 97 15.63 20.99 -21.42
N GLY A 98 14.84 19.96 -21.78
CA GLY A 98 14.88 19.36 -23.11
C GLY A 98 16.10 18.46 -23.36
N GLU A 99 16.90 18.16 -22.34
CA GLU A 99 18.13 17.37 -22.44
C GLU A 99 17.87 15.85 -22.56
N LEU A 100 16.71 15.37 -22.09
CA LEU A 100 16.36 13.95 -22.12
C LEU A 100 15.18 13.68 -23.04
N SER A 101 15.42 12.83 -24.04
CA SER A 101 14.34 12.28 -24.85
C SER A 101 13.52 11.24 -24.06
N VAL A 102 12.28 10.96 -24.52
CA VAL A 102 11.41 9.91 -23.95
C VAL A 102 12.14 8.55 -23.88
N ARG A 103 12.93 8.22 -24.90
CA ARG A 103 13.70 6.96 -24.93
C ARG A 103 14.82 6.96 -23.88
N ALA A 104 15.53 8.08 -23.75
CA ALA A 104 16.63 8.20 -22.78
C ALA A 104 16.14 8.11 -21.35
N ILE A 105 15.03 8.81 -21.01
CA ILE A 105 14.46 8.70 -19.66
C ILE A 105 13.90 7.31 -19.37
N ALA A 106 13.29 6.63 -20.36
CA ALA A 106 12.81 5.26 -20.18
C ALA A 106 13.96 4.27 -19.92
N GLN A 107 15.12 4.50 -20.55
CA GLN A 107 16.32 3.70 -20.35
C GLN A 107 16.94 3.98 -18.97
N ALA A 108 17.05 5.25 -18.58
CA ALA A 108 17.58 5.66 -17.29
C ALA A 108 16.71 5.16 -16.12
N GLU A 109 15.38 5.24 -16.23
CA GLU A 109 14.44 4.68 -15.24
C GLU A 109 14.60 3.17 -15.08
N ARG A 110 14.74 2.44 -16.21
CA ARG A 110 15.00 1.00 -16.18
C ARG A 110 16.33 0.66 -15.51
N ALA A 111 17.38 1.41 -15.82
CA ALA A 111 18.70 1.22 -15.22
C ALA A 111 18.66 1.51 -13.71
N ALA A 112 18.02 2.61 -13.29
CA ALA A 112 17.83 2.96 -11.88
C ALA A 112 17.01 1.89 -11.13
N ARG A 113 15.96 1.36 -11.75
CA ARG A 113 15.17 0.28 -11.20
C ARG A 113 15.95 -1.03 -11.09
N SER A 114 16.81 -1.34 -12.06
CA SER A 114 17.65 -2.53 -12.05
C SER A 114 18.79 -2.42 -11.04
N SER A 115 19.42 -1.24 -10.93
CA SER A 115 20.46 -0.98 -9.94
C SER A 115 19.88 -0.86 -8.50
N GLY A 116 18.63 -0.44 -8.37
CA GLY A 116 17.88 -0.39 -7.11
C GLY A 116 17.17 -1.71 -6.78
N ALA A 117 17.22 -2.73 -7.65
CA ALA A 117 16.55 -4.01 -7.41
C ALA A 117 17.11 -4.75 -6.19
N ASP A 118 18.37 -4.50 -5.83
CA ASP A 118 19.00 -5.02 -4.60
C ASP A 118 18.74 -4.13 -3.37
N GLN A 119 18.18 -2.93 -3.54
CA GLN A 119 17.77 -2.07 -2.44
C GLN A 119 16.25 -1.84 -2.50
N PRO A 120 15.47 -2.50 -1.65
CA PRO A 120 14.03 -2.23 -1.56
C PRO A 120 13.78 -0.76 -1.27
N SER A 121 12.71 -0.18 -1.85
CA SER A 121 12.30 1.20 -1.54
C SER A 121 12.19 1.41 -0.03
N PRO A 122 12.33 2.63 0.49
CA PRO A 122 12.16 2.90 1.93
C PRO A 122 10.87 2.29 2.50
N ASP A 123 9.75 2.37 1.76
CA ASP A 123 8.48 1.75 2.15
C ASP A 123 8.57 0.22 2.19
N ARG A 124 9.23 -0.40 1.21
CA ARG A 124 9.44 -1.85 1.21
C ARG A 124 10.40 -2.31 2.31
N ARG A 125 11.42 -1.50 2.62
CA ARG A 125 12.30 -1.78 3.77
C ARG A 125 11.54 -1.69 5.08
N ALA A 126 10.75 -0.64 5.26
CA ALA A 126 9.92 -0.47 6.45
C ALA A 126 8.94 -1.63 6.60
N ASP A 127 8.27 -2.03 5.52
CA ASP A 127 7.36 -3.19 5.50
C ASP A 127 8.12 -4.49 5.83
N GLN A 128 9.28 -4.73 5.23
CA GLN A 128 10.09 -5.91 5.51
C GLN A 128 10.59 -5.95 6.95
N VAL A 129 11.15 -4.83 7.46
CA VAL A 129 11.63 -4.72 8.84
C VAL A 129 10.49 -4.96 9.83
N PHE A 130 9.33 -4.39 9.58
CA PHE A 130 8.15 -4.59 10.42
C PHE A 130 7.69 -6.06 10.42
N ARG A 131 7.60 -6.70 9.25
CA ARG A 131 7.23 -8.11 9.12
C ARG A 131 8.22 -9.05 9.80
N GLU A 132 9.51 -8.75 9.73
CA GLU A 132 10.56 -9.49 10.41
C GLU A 132 10.47 -9.31 11.93
N ALA A 133 10.21 -8.10 12.41
CA ALA A 133 10.01 -7.84 13.83
C ALA A 133 8.79 -8.57 14.39
N VAL A 134 7.67 -8.58 13.65
CA VAL A 134 6.46 -9.36 14.02
C VAL A 134 6.79 -10.85 14.09
N ALA A 135 7.43 -11.42 13.06
CA ALA A 135 7.78 -12.84 13.05
C ALA A 135 8.72 -13.23 14.20
N ALA A 136 9.74 -12.39 14.48
CA ALA A 136 10.66 -12.59 15.58
C ALA A 136 9.96 -12.52 16.95
N SER A 137 9.01 -11.59 17.10
CA SER A 137 8.22 -11.46 18.33
C SER A 137 7.37 -12.69 18.60
N PHE A 138 6.66 -13.20 17.59
CA PHE A 138 5.85 -14.42 17.75
C PHE A 138 6.73 -15.66 18.03
N ALA A 139 7.91 -15.75 17.43
CA ALA A 139 8.87 -16.82 17.73
C ALA A 139 9.40 -16.71 19.18
N ALA A 140 9.65 -15.49 19.67
CA ALA A 140 10.12 -15.25 21.05
C ALA A 140 9.02 -15.51 22.11
N ILE A 141 7.76 -15.21 21.80
CA ILE A 141 6.60 -15.51 22.65
C ILE A 141 6.45 -17.02 22.84
N GLY A 142 6.77 -17.82 21.81
CA GLY A 142 6.75 -19.27 21.86
C GLY A 142 6.02 -19.91 20.67
N GLY A 143 6.31 -21.19 20.45
CA GLY A 143 5.79 -21.92 19.30
C GLY A 143 6.66 -21.78 18.05
N LYS A 144 6.17 -22.32 16.92
CA LYS A 144 6.86 -22.30 15.63
C LYS A 144 6.20 -21.26 14.72
N VAL A 145 7.00 -20.40 14.13
CA VAL A 145 6.54 -19.44 13.12
C VAL A 145 6.98 -19.90 11.74
N GLU A 146 6.02 -20.08 10.85
CA GLU A 146 6.26 -20.37 9.44
C GLU A 146 5.82 -19.15 8.62
N ARG A 147 6.70 -18.68 7.75
CA ARG A 147 6.31 -17.66 6.75
C ARG A 147 5.39 -18.31 5.72
N TYR A 148 4.58 -17.49 5.06
CA TYR A 148 3.67 -17.95 4.03
C TYR A 148 4.40 -18.83 3.00
N VAL A 149 3.95 -20.07 2.91
CA VAL A 149 4.35 -20.99 1.86
C VAL A 149 3.15 -21.14 0.95
N VAL A 150 3.32 -20.81 -0.33
CA VAL A 150 2.28 -20.98 -1.37
C VAL A 150 1.91 -22.45 -1.43
N GLY A 151 0.79 -22.82 -0.83
CA GLY A 151 0.34 -24.20 -0.82
C GLY A 151 -1.03 -24.36 -0.17
N GLY A 152 -2.06 -24.53 -0.97
CA GLY A 152 -3.36 -25.04 -0.52
C GLY A 152 -4.34 -24.07 0.11
N PHE A 153 -3.99 -22.82 0.36
CA PHE A 153 -4.91 -21.83 0.90
C PHE A 153 -5.42 -20.91 -0.21
N ALA A 154 -6.74 -20.81 -0.33
CA ALA A 154 -7.40 -19.94 -1.31
C ALA A 154 -7.23 -18.44 -0.98
N VAL A 155 -6.96 -18.09 0.29
CA VAL A 155 -6.80 -16.72 0.77
C VAL A 155 -5.43 -16.58 1.42
N PRO A 156 -4.60 -15.58 1.02
CA PRO A 156 -3.25 -15.42 1.54
C PRO A 156 -3.25 -14.88 2.98
N PHE A 157 -2.27 -15.33 3.76
CA PHE A 157 -1.87 -14.79 5.06
C PHE A 157 -0.35 -14.59 5.07
N ASP A 158 0.19 -13.87 6.05
CA ASP A 158 1.62 -13.54 6.09
C ASP A 158 2.44 -14.54 6.90
N LEU A 159 1.90 -14.99 8.05
CA LEU A 159 2.56 -15.94 8.93
C LEU A 159 1.57 -17.02 9.38
N CYS A 160 2.09 -18.22 9.63
CA CYS A 160 1.42 -19.30 10.31
C CYS A 160 2.14 -19.53 11.65
N TRP A 161 1.48 -19.23 12.76
CA TRP A 161 2.05 -19.34 14.10
C TRP A 161 1.48 -20.56 14.82
N TRP A 162 2.32 -21.57 15.01
CA TRP A 162 2.00 -22.82 15.67
C TRP A 162 2.28 -22.72 17.17
N VAL A 163 1.42 -22.09 17.91
CA VAL A 163 1.48 -22.04 19.36
C VAL A 163 0.87 -23.30 20.00
N HIS A 164 -0.11 -23.89 19.34
CA HIS A 164 -0.68 -25.17 19.68
C HIS A 164 -0.31 -26.24 18.65
N PRO A 165 -0.08 -27.50 19.09
CA PRO A 165 0.32 -28.56 18.15
C PRO A 165 -0.77 -28.97 17.16
N ARG A 166 -2.05 -28.64 17.44
CA ARG A 166 -3.18 -29.08 16.65
C ARG A 166 -3.76 -28.05 15.69
N TRP A 167 -3.50 -26.77 15.90
CA TRP A 167 -4.07 -25.68 15.10
C TRP A 167 -3.18 -24.44 15.15
N PRO A 168 -2.98 -23.82 13.99
CA PRO A 168 -2.21 -22.59 13.90
C PRO A 168 -3.07 -21.35 14.15
N VAL A 169 -2.39 -20.23 14.39
CA VAL A 169 -2.95 -18.88 14.26
C VAL A 169 -2.46 -18.31 12.94
N PHE A 170 -3.38 -17.99 12.05
CA PHE A 170 -3.06 -17.30 10.80
C PHE A 170 -2.89 -15.81 11.06
N VAL A 171 -1.74 -15.26 10.76
CA VAL A 171 -1.40 -13.87 11.02
C VAL A 171 -1.39 -13.09 9.70
N ILE A 172 -2.15 -12.02 9.68
CA ILE A 172 -2.20 -11.06 8.58
C ILE A 172 -1.56 -9.76 9.05
N ILE A 173 -0.52 -9.31 8.37
CA ILE A 173 0.24 -8.10 8.72
C ILE A 173 -0.19 -6.96 7.80
N VAL A 174 -0.66 -5.87 8.39
CA VAL A 174 -1.19 -4.70 7.68
C VAL A 174 -0.31 -3.48 7.93
N GLY A 175 0.35 -3.02 6.89
CA GLY A 175 1.29 -1.90 6.93
C GLY A 175 2.73 -2.34 7.20
N PRO A 176 3.65 -1.38 7.47
CA PRO A 176 3.37 0.05 7.65
C PRO A 176 3.01 0.75 6.34
N TYR A 177 2.01 1.63 6.40
CA TYR A 177 1.69 2.56 5.32
C TYR A 177 1.99 3.98 5.79
N GLY A 178 2.50 4.82 4.90
CA GLY A 178 2.77 6.23 5.19
C GLY A 178 1.50 7.08 5.40
N ASP A 179 0.33 6.50 5.11
CA ASP A 179 -0.95 7.18 5.13
C ASP A 179 -2.00 6.31 5.83
N ARG A 180 -2.70 6.91 6.82
CA ARG A 180 -3.77 6.26 7.58
C ARG A 180 -4.97 5.86 6.70
N GLU A 181 -5.27 6.64 5.66
CA GLU A 181 -6.39 6.34 4.75
C GLU A 181 -6.24 4.97 4.08
N ARG A 182 -5.02 4.50 3.88
CA ARG A 182 -4.76 3.15 3.34
C ARG A 182 -5.18 2.03 4.28
N TYR A 183 -5.10 2.25 5.59
CA TYR A 183 -5.61 1.27 6.57
C TYR A 183 -7.12 1.20 6.48
N ASP A 184 -7.81 2.33 6.44
CA ASP A 184 -9.26 2.40 6.36
C ASP A 184 -9.79 1.91 5.00
N GLY A 185 -9.15 2.27 3.90
CA GLY A 185 -9.54 1.86 2.56
C GLY A 185 -9.44 0.36 2.29
N ARG A 186 -8.58 -0.35 3.01
CA ARG A 186 -8.38 -1.81 2.88
C ARG A 186 -8.95 -2.62 4.05
N ARG A 187 -9.54 -1.98 5.04
CA ARG A 187 -10.06 -2.63 6.24
C ARG A 187 -11.00 -3.79 5.94
N VAL A 188 -11.96 -3.56 5.05
CA VAL A 188 -12.95 -4.58 4.68
C VAL A 188 -12.28 -5.84 4.13
N ASP A 189 -11.33 -5.67 3.20
CA ASP A 189 -10.59 -6.78 2.58
C ASP A 189 -9.81 -7.59 3.61
N TRP A 190 -9.04 -6.93 4.49
CA TRP A 190 -8.26 -7.59 5.52
C TRP A 190 -9.13 -8.30 6.59
N CYS A 191 -10.21 -7.66 7.01
CA CYS A 191 -11.14 -8.25 7.98
C CYS A 191 -11.86 -9.48 7.42
N LEU A 192 -12.28 -9.45 6.16
CA LEU A 192 -12.89 -10.61 5.51
C LEU A 192 -11.90 -11.76 5.34
N ARG A 193 -10.64 -11.48 4.98
CA ARG A 193 -9.58 -12.50 4.92
C ARG A 193 -9.33 -13.14 6.29
N ALA A 194 -9.21 -12.34 7.34
CA ALA A 194 -9.03 -12.85 8.70
C ALA A 194 -10.23 -13.72 9.12
N HIS A 195 -11.45 -13.26 8.86
CA HIS A 195 -12.64 -14.04 9.14
C HIS A 195 -12.67 -15.37 8.37
N PHE A 196 -12.26 -15.38 7.10
CA PHE A 196 -12.17 -16.63 6.32
C PHE A 196 -11.22 -17.63 6.99
N HIS A 197 -10.04 -17.19 7.41
CA HIS A 197 -9.08 -18.05 8.11
C HIS A 197 -9.57 -18.51 9.48
N SER A 198 -10.29 -17.66 10.21
CA SER A 198 -10.83 -18.00 11.54
C SER A 198 -11.84 -19.15 11.50
N ARG A 199 -12.47 -19.40 10.36
CA ARG A 199 -13.37 -20.56 10.15
C ARG A 199 -12.63 -21.88 10.09
N GLN A 200 -11.36 -21.88 9.75
CA GLN A 200 -10.51 -23.08 9.65
C GLN A 200 -9.69 -23.30 10.92
N SER A 201 -9.30 -22.21 11.60
CA SER A 201 -8.46 -22.24 12.78
C SER A 201 -8.66 -20.97 13.60
N GLU A 202 -7.62 -20.16 13.77
CA GLU A 202 -7.69 -18.83 14.38
C GLU A 202 -7.03 -17.81 13.45
N ALA A 203 -7.43 -16.55 13.55
CA ALA A 203 -6.86 -15.48 12.78
C ALA A 203 -6.56 -14.25 13.65
N LEU A 204 -5.44 -13.60 13.35
CA LEU A 204 -4.95 -12.42 14.02
C LEU A 204 -4.52 -11.39 12.98
N ILE A 205 -5.05 -10.17 13.07
CA ILE A 205 -4.55 -9.03 12.31
C ILE A 205 -3.54 -8.27 13.17
N VAL A 206 -2.38 -7.99 12.60
CA VAL A 206 -1.33 -7.16 13.21
C VAL A 206 -1.24 -5.85 12.43
N LEU A 207 -1.59 -4.75 13.07
CA LEU A 207 -1.54 -3.42 12.48
C LEU A 207 -0.23 -2.71 12.86
N ALA A 208 0.42 -2.08 11.89
CA ALA A 208 1.56 -1.20 12.14
C ALA A 208 1.16 0.20 12.65
N GLU A 209 -0.14 0.53 12.62
CA GLU A 209 -0.71 1.82 13.04
C GLU A 209 -1.70 1.61 14.20
N PRO A 210 -1.32 1.89 15.45
CA PRO A 210 -2.20 1.74 16.60
C PRO A 210 -3.48 2.59 16.51
N GLY A 211 -3.42 3.75 15.87
CA GLY A 211 -4.58 4.60 15.66
C GLY A 211 -5.68 3.97 14.80
N ALA A 212 -5.35 2.96 13.99
CA ALA A 212 -6.33 2.22 13.19
C ALA A 212 -7.05 1.11 13.97
N LEU A 213 -6.56 0.70 15.13
CA LEU A 213 -7.06 -0.47 15.89
C LEU A 213 -8.57 -0.40 16.14
N ALA A 214 -9.03 0.69 16.70
CA ALA A 214 -10.46 0.86 17.06
C ALA A 214 -11.39 0.75 15.84
N SER A 215 -10.94 1.19 14.64
CA SER A 215 -11.74 1.09 13.43
C SER A 215 -11.87 -0.34 12.92
N TYR A 216 -10.84 -1.18 13.10
CA TYR A 216 -10.87 -2.61 12.77
C TYR A 216 -11.72 -3.41 13.75
N GLU A 217 -11.59 -3.13 15.05
CA GLU A 217 -12.42 -3.76 16.09
C GLU A 217 -13.89 -3.42 15.90
N ALA A 218 -14.22 -2.15 15.71
CA ALA A 218 -15.60 -1.72 15.45
C ALA A 218 -16.20 -2.35 14.19
N PHE A 219 -15.39 -2.54 13.12
CA PHE A 219 -15.85 -3.23 11.93
C PHE A 219 -16.08 -4.72 12.20
N ARG A 220 -15.17 -5.40 12.88
CA ARG A 220 -15.31 -6.80 13.32
C ARG A 220 -16.60 -7.00 14.11
N ASP A 221 -16.79 -6.20 15.16
CA ASP A 221 -17.90 -6.35 16.10
C ASP A 221 -19.26 -6.06 15.45
N ARG A 222 -19.33 -5.00 14.62
CA ARG A 222 -20.55 -4.63 13.88
C ARG A 222 -20.99 -5.73 12.92
N ASN A 223 -20.05 -6.47 12.33
CA ASN A 223 -20.34 -7.48 11.32
C ASN A 223 -20.28 -8.92 11.87
N GLY A 224 -20.10 -9.11 13.17
CA GLY A 224 -20.05 -10.43 13.80
C GLY A 224 -18.90 -11.30 13.30
N LEU A 225 -17.76 -10.68 12.95
CA LEU A 225 -16.61 -11.40 12.40
C LEU A 225 -15.75 -11.98 13.52
N SER A 226 -15.14 -13.14 13.28
CA SER A 226 -14.33 -13.87 14.25
C SER A 226 -12.85 -13.78 13.91
N PHE A 227 -12.13 -12.89 14.56
CA PHE A 227 -10.66 -12.78 14.53
C PHE A 227 -10.21 -11.80 15.61
N ASP A 228 -8.92 -11.83 15.98
CA ASP A 228 -8.35 -10.85 16.89
C ASP A 228 -7.58 -9.77 16.11
N VAL A 229 -7.42 -8.60 16.74
CA VAL A 229 -6.63 -7.49 16.20
C VAL A 229 -5.69 -6.97 17.26
N ILE A 230 -4.43 -6.77 16.93
CA ILE A 230 -3.42 -6.11 17.77
C ILE A 230 -2.67 -5.06 16.94
N ALA A 231 -2.01 -4.12 17.61
CA ALA A 231 -1.26 -3.09 16.92
C ALA A 231 0.06 -2.76 17.63
N SER A 232 1.10 -2.45 16.84
CA SER A 232 2.40 -1.98 17.34
C SER A 232 3.11 -1.21 16.23
N THR A 233 3.66 -0.06 16.54
CA THR A 233 4.46 0.72 15.58
C THR A 233 5.78 0.06 15.22
N THR A 234 6.30 -0.79 16.10
CA THR A 234 7.62 -1.46 15.94
C THR A 234 7.51 -2.92 15.50
N GLY A 235 6.30 -3.49 15.49
CA GLY A 235 6.09 -4.93 15.29
C GLY A 235 6.60 -5.81 16.44
N ARG A 236 6.96 -5.22 17.58
CA ARG A 236 7.44 -5.95 18.75
C ARG A 236 6.32 -6.20 19.73
N PHE A 237 6.21 -7.46 20.14
CA PHE A 237 5.17 -7.95 21.04
C PHE A 237 5.77 -8.87 22.10
N GLY A 238 5.11 -8.92 23.24
CA GLY A 238 5.38 -9.86 24.33
C GLY A 238 4.08 -10.47 24.85
N ILE A 239 4.20 -11.35 25.81
CA ILE A 239 3.05 -11.88 26.58
C ILE A 239 2.85 -11.04 27.83
N GLY A 240 1.60 -10.78 28.16
CA GLY A 240 1.22 -10.11 29.41
C GLY A 240 1.79 -10.83 30.64
N ALA A 241 2.15 -10.07 31.67
CA ALA A 241 2.78 -10.61 32.87
C ALA A 241 1.95 -11.74 33.48
N GLY A 242 2.59 -12.89 33.73
CA GLY A 242 1.96 -14.06 34.35
C GLY A 242 1.10 -14.92 33.40
N GLN A 243 1.07 -14.63 32.12
CA GLN A 243 0.35 -15.43 31.13
C GLN A 243 1.28 -16.44 30.44
N ASP A 244 0.81 -17.69 30.29
CA ASP A 244 1.43 -18.68 29.41
C ASP A 244 0.72 -18.65 28.06
N VAL A 245 1.47 -18.45 27.01
CA VAL A 245 0.96 -18.41 25.63
C VAL A 245 0.14 -19.65 25.27
N ARG A 246 0.50 -20.81 25.80
CA ARG A 246 -0.18 -22.08 25.55
C ARG A 246 -1.55 -22.20 26.26
N SER A 247 -1.77 -21.37 27.27
CA SER A 247 -3.04 -21.32 28.01
C SER A 247 -4.02 -20.30 27.45
N VAL A 248 -3.63 -19.51 26.46
CA VAL A 248 -4.50 -18.50 25.84
C VAL A 248 -5.66 -19.20 25.13
N SER A 249 -6.87 -18.89 25.56
CA SER A 249 -8.08 -19.40 24.93
C SER A 249 -8.25 -18.83 23.52
N ARG A 250 -8.93 -19.60 22.66
CA ARG A 250 -9.27 -19.16 21.30
C ARG A 250 -9.95 -17.78 21.31
N GLY A 251 -9.53 -16.92 20.38
CA GLY A 251 -10.10 -15.59 20.20
C GLY A 251 -9.79 -14.60 21.32
N ARG A 252 -8.70 -14.79 22.08
CA ARG A 252 -8.26 -13.89 23.17
C ARG A 252 -6.81 -13.43 23.03
N TRP A 253 -6.28 -13.47 21.82
CA TRP A 253 -4.90 -13.06 21.58
C TRP A 253 -4.66 -11.57 21.85
N SER A 254 -5.63 -10.71 21.54
CA SER A 254 -5.58 -9.27 21.83
C SER A 254 -5.50 -8.93 23.33
N GLN A 255 -5.91 -9.86 24.20
CA GLN A 255 -5.82 -9.69 25.65
C GLN A 255 -4.48 -10.22 26.20
N ALA A 256 -3.88 -11.20 25.54
CA ALA A 256 -2.67 -11.88 25.98
C ALA A 256 -1.39 -11.26 25.40
N ILE A 257 -1.46 -10.78 24.16
CA ILE A 257 -0.32 -10.20 23.45
C ILE A 257 -0.33 -8.68 23.65
N VAL A 258 0.77 -8.16 24.18
CA VAL A 258 0.94 -6.73 24.44
C VAL A 258 2.08 -6.17 23.61
N PRO A 259 1.97 -4.95 23.06
CA PRO A 259 3.09 -4.30 22.38
C PRO A 259 4.20 -4.02 23.40
N CYS A 260 5.45 -4.30 23.02
CA CYS A 260 6.61 -3.92 23.83
C CYS A 260 6.82 -2.41 23.71
N ALA A 261 7.05 -1.76 24.84
CA ALA A 261 7.52 -0.38 24.85
C ALA A 261 8.89 -0.27 24.14
N VAL A 262 9.12 0.84 23.45
CA VAL A 262 10.39 1.16 22.78
C VAL A 262 11.40 1.61 23.82
#